data_fe7a85c77a9f0f2fdfd0af2878237bbe
#
_entry.id   fe7a85c77a9f0f2fdfd0af2878237bbe
#
_cell.length_a   1.000
_cell.length_b   1.000
_cell.length_c   1.000
_cell.angle_alpha   90.00
_cell.angle_beta   90.00
_cell.angle_gamma   90.00
#
_symmetry.space_group_name_H-M   'P 1'
#
loop_
_entity.id
_entity.type
_entity.pdbx_description
1 polymer ?
#
loop_
_entity_poly.entity_id
_entity_poly.type
_entity_poly.pdbx_seq_one_letter_code
_entity_poly.pdbx_strand_id
1 'polypeptide(L)'
;MLITYESMTGNVRRFVRKLEQKTKIKTMEITEDLKVNEPFIHITYTIKFGQIPEKTQKFIHKNKDLLLGVCSSGNRNWGNYFAAAADKLSQQYDVPVLLKFELSGSDSDLDKLIQEVKFIDSNQSSTKVGSVKQ
;
A
#
# COMPACT_ATOMS: atom_id res chain seq x y z
N MET A 1 -12.07 -1.98 5.21
CA MET A 1 -10.71 -1.60 4.81
C MET A 1 -10.60 -1.52 3.31
N LEU A 2 -9.82 -0.60 2.82
CA LEU A 2 -9.67 -0.30 1.40
C LEU A 2 -8.21 -0.48 0.99
N ILE A 3 -7.96 -0.88 -0.24
CA ILE A 3 -6.62 -0.88 -0.84
C ILE A 3 -6.62 0.17 -1.94
N THR A 4 -5.74 1.17 -1.80
CA THR A 4 -5.55 2.18 -2.82
C THR A 4 -4.24 1.94 -3.56
N TYR A 5 -4.13 2.40 -4.80
CA TYR A 5 -2.91 2.19 -5.55
C TYR A 5 -2.70 3.25 -6.62
N GLU A 6 -1.44 3.40 -7.00
CA GLU A 6 -1.03 4.15 -8.18
C GLU A 6 -0.17 3.25 -9.06
N SER A 7 -0.45 3.21 -10.37
CA SER A 7 0.30 2.41 -11.33
C SER A 7 0.66 3.25 -12.54
N MET A 8 1.91 3.14 -13.02
CA MET A 8 2.35 3.85 -14.21
C MET A 8 2.42 2.92 -15.43
N THR A 9 3.10 1.79 -15.27
CA THR A 9 3.35 0.85 -16.38
C THR A 9 2.46 -0.38 -16.36
N GLY A 10 1.55 -0.46 -15.37
CA GLY A 10 0.66 -1.60 -15.20
C GLY A 10 1.14 -2.66 -14.23
N ASN A 11 2.38 -2.57 -13.74
CA ASN A 11 2.92 -3.57 -12.81
C ASN A 11 2.12 -3.61 -11.50
N VAL A 12 1.91 -2.45 -10.88
CA VAL A 12 1.14 -2.37 -9.63
C VAL A 12 -0.30 -2.78 -9.88
N ARG A 13 -0.90 -2.34 -10.99
CA ARG A 13 -2.29 -2.70 -11.32
C ARG A 13 -2.48 -4.20 -11.44
N ARG A 14 -1.56 -4.90 -12.10
CA ARG A 14 -1.62 -6.36 -12.23
C ARG A 14 -1.55 -7.05 -10.86
N PHE A 15 -0.66 -6.57 -10.00
CA PHE A 15 -0.52 -7.09 -8.64
C PHE A 15 -1.80 -6.87 -7.83
N VAL A 16 -2.35 -5.66 -7.88
CA VAL A 16 -3.56 -5.30 -7.14
C VAL A 16 -4.78 -6.09 -7.62
N ARG A 17 -4.88 -6.35 -8.92
CA ARG A 17 -5.98 -7.17 -9.46
C ARG A 17 -5.97 -8.59 -8.88
N LYS A 18 -4.78 -9.20 -8.78
CA LYS A 18 -4.64 -10.52 -8.17
C LYS A 18 -5.01 -10.49 -6.69
N LEU A 19 -4.58 -9.45 -6.00
CA LEU A 19 -4.89 -9.26 -4.59
C LEU A 19 -6.40 -9.14 -4.38
N GLU A 20 -7.08 -8.34 -5.18
CA GLU A 20 -8.53 -8.17 -5.09
C GLU A 20 -9.27 -9.48 -5.35
N GLN A 21 -8.84 -10.24 -6.36
CA GLN A 21 -9.46 -11.53 -6.67
C GLN A 21 -9.38 -12.50 -5.49
N LYS A 22 -8.26 -12.51 -4.78
CA LYS A 22 -8.04 -13.45 -3.67
C LYS A 22 -8.66 -13.00 -2.36
N THR A 23 -8.69 -11.70 -2.10
CA THR A 23 -9.14 -11.18 -0.81
C THR A 23 -10.55 -10.64 -0.82
N LYS A 24 -11.06 -10.27 -1.99
CA LYS A 24 -12.35 -9.57 -2.17
C LYS A 24 -12.39 -8.20 -1.51
N ILE A 25 -11.24 -7.67 -1.10
CA ILE A 25 -11.15 -6.32 -0.53
C ILE A 25 -11.26 -5.32 -1.65
N LYS A 26 -12.03 -4.26 -1.43
CA LYS A 26 -12.22 -3.21 -2.42
C LYS A 26 -10.89 -2.51 -2.74
N THR A 27 -10.61 -2.32 -4.02
CA THR A 27 -9.43 -1.60 -4.48
C THR A 27 -9.83 -0.36 -5.25
N MET A 28 -8.96 0.65 -5.23
CA MET A 28 -9.26 1.93 -5.89
C MET A 28 -7.96 2.56 -6.38
N GLU A 29 -7.92 2.90 -7.66
CA GLU A 29 -6.79 3.68 -8.22
C GLU A 29 -6.96 5.14 -7.79
N ILE A 30 -5.87 5.77 -7.34
CA ILE A 30 -5.96 7.11 -6.77
C ILE A 30 -5.97 8.21 -7.83
N THR A 31 -6.52 9.34 -7.44
CA THR A 31 -6.33 10.64 -8.07
C THR A 31 -5.75 11.59 -7.02
N GLU A 32 -5.24 12.74 -7.45
CA GLU A 32 -4.66 13.71 -6.51
C GLU A 32 -5.68 14.22 -5.50
N ASP A 33 -6.93 14.30 -5.90
CA ASP A 33 -7.99 14.89 -5.08
C ASP A 33 -8.83 13.87 -4.31
N LEU A 34 -8.54 12.59 -4.49
CA LEU A 34 -9.33 11.53 -3.87
C LEU A 34 -9.28 11.62 -2.35
N LYS A 35 -10.46 11.63 -1.74
CA LYS A 35 -10.62 11.51 -0.29
C LYS A 35 -11.23 10.16 0.01
N VAL A 36 -10.61 9.43 0.92
CA VAL A 36 -11.16 8.15 1.38
C VAL A 36 -11.79 8.37 2.77
N ASN A 37 -12.74 7.52 3.11
CA ASN A 37 -13.46 7.66 4.38
C ASN A 37 -13.37 6.40 5.23
N GLU A 38 -12.41 5.53 4.94
CA GLU A 38 -12.17 4.32 5.72
C GLU A 38 -10.66 4.03 5.75
N PRO A 39 -10.20 3.24 6.73
CA PRO A 39 -8.78 2.88 6.81
C PRO A 39 -8.32 2.17 5.53
N PHE A 40 -7.07 2.42 5.13
CA PHE A 40 -6.58 1.90 3.86
C PHE A 40 -5.09 1.55 3.90
N ILE A 41 -4.71 0.65 2.98
CA ILE A 41 -3.32 0.32 2.67
C ILE A 41 -3.04 0.86 1.28
N HIS A 42 -1.89 1.51 1.08
CA HIS A 42 -1.53 2.08 -0.21
C HIS A 42 -0.39 1.31 -0.87
N ILE A 43 -0.54 1.05 -2.17
CA ILE A 43 0.46 0.36 -2.98
C ILE A 43 0.87 1.29 -4.13
N THR A 44 2.17 1.58 -4.23
CA THR A 44 2.70 2.47 -5.26
C THR A 44 3.87 1.82 -5.98
N TYR A 45 4.43 2.53 -6.95
CA TYR A 45 5.69 2.17 -7.59
C TYR A 45 6.77 3.14 -7.10
N THR A 46 8.02 2.87 -7.48
CA THR A 46 9.17 3.69 -7.10
C THR A 46 9.78 4.30 -8.33
N ILE A 47 10.09 5.59 -8.28
CA ILE A 47 10.73 6.31 -9.39
C ILE A 47 12.24 6.31 -9.13
N LYS A 48 13.02 5.86 -10.12
CA LYS A 48 14.50 5.95 -10.16
C LYS A 48 15.18 5.76 -8.80
N PHE A 49 15.72 6.82 -8.21
CA PHE A 49 16.53 6.76 -6.98
C PHE A 49 15.66 6.63 -5.71
N GLY A 50 14.59 5.89 -5.79
CA GLY A 50 13.75 5.63 -4.64
C GLY A 50 12.71 6.71 -4.38
N GLN A 51 12.39 7.51 -5.38
CA GLN A 51 11.45 8.62 -5.21
C GLN A 51 10.01 8.15 -5.18
N ILE A 52 9.20 8.84 -4.38
CA ILE A 52 7.77 8.62 -4.29
C ILE A 52 7.09 9.36 -5.44
N PRO A 53 6.16 8.73 -6.20
CA PRO A 53 5.40 9.44 -7.22
C PRO A 53 4.63 10.62 -6.62
N GLU A 54 4.58 11.72 -7.36
CA GLU A 54 3.95 12.95 -6.86
C GLU A 54 2.49 12.76 -6.51
N LYS A 55 1.74 12.03 -7.34
CA LYS A 55 0.32 11.78 -7.08
C LYS A 55 0.13 11.03 -5.77
N THR A 56 0.96 10.02 -5.50
CA THR A 56 0.93 9.29 -4.23
C THR A 56 1.22 10.23 -3.06
N GLN A 57 2.24 11.11 -3.18
CA GLN A 57 2.56 12.03 -2.11
C GLN A 57 1.36 12.91 -1.74
N LYS A 58 0.71 13.47 -2.73
CA LYS A 58 -0.46 14.34 -2.52
C LYS A 58 -1.64 13.58 -1.92
N PHE A 59 -1.91 12.39 -2.45
CA PHE A 59 -3.00 11.56 -1.97
C PHE A 59 -2.79 11.15 -0.51
N ILE A 60 -1.61 10.66 -0.17
CA ILE A 60 -1.31 10.20 1.20
C ILE A 60 -1.40 11.37 2.17
N HIS A 61 -0.87 12.53 1.79
CA HIS A 61 -0.90 13.69 2.68
C HIS A 61 -2.34 14.06 3.05
N LYS A 62 -3.25 14.02 2.11
CA LYS A 62 -4.67 14.33 2.34
C LYS A 62 -5.39 13.28 3.19
N ASN A 63 -4.91 12.03 3.17
CA ASN A 63 -5.62 10.92 3.78
C ASN A 63 -4.81 10.23 4.88
N LYS A 64 -3.77 10.87 5.37
CA LYS A 64 -2.76 10.25 6.25
C LYS A 64 -3.35 9.66 7.53
N ASP A 65 -4.42 10.23 8.05
CA ASP A 65 -5.01 9.78 9.32
C ASP A 65 -5.64 8.39 9.20
N LEU A 66 -5.92 7.94 8.00
CA LEU A 66 -6.52 6.62 7.74
C LEU A 66 -5.53 5.61 7.17
N LEU A 67 -4.28 6.01 6.97
CA LEU A 67 -3.26 5.14 6.38
C LEU A 67 -2.81 4.08 7.40
N LEU A 68 -2.88 2.80 7.00
CA LEU A 68 -2.51 1.68 7.87
C LEU A 68 -1.15 1.10 7.54
N GLY A 69 -0.72 1.19 6.30
CA GLY A 69 0.54 0.63 5.85
C GLY A 69 0.78 0.90 4.38
N VAL A 70 1.99 0.62 3.93
CA VAL A 70 2.41 0.92 2.56
C VAL A 70 3.15 -0.24 1.93
N CYS A 71 3.04 -0.33 0.61
CA CYS A 71 3.80 -1.27 -0.21
C CYS A 71 4.34 -0.51 -1.42
N SER A 72 5.44 -0.97 -1.98
CA SER A 72 5.87 -0.42 -3.25
C SER A 72 6.55 -1.46 -4.13
N SER A 73 6.37 -1.29 -5.44
CA SER A 73 7.10 -2.05 -6.43
C SER A 73 8.36 -1.28 -6.84
N GLY A 74 9.33 -2.00 -7.38
CA GLY A 74 10.55 -1.41 -7.86
C GLY A 74 11.28 -2.35 -8.78
N ASN A 75 12.52 -2.00 -9.10
CA ASN A 75 13.40 -2.81 -9.92
C ASN A 75 14.68 -3.05 -9.13
N ARG A 76 15.08 -4.33 -8.96
CA ARG A 76 16.26 -4.68 -8.18
C ARG A 76 17.55 -4.14 -8.78
N ASN A 77 17.52 -3.73 -10.04
CA ASN A 77 18.67 -3.09 -10.67
C ASN A 77 19.04 -1.75 -10.02
N TRP A 78 18.15 -1.16 -9.23
CA TRP A 78 18.41 0.09 -8.51
C TRP A 78 19.09 -0.14 -7.14
N GLY A 79 19.46 -1.38 -6.79
CA GLY A 79 20.22 -1.68 -5.58
C GLY A 79 19.54 -1.17 -4.32
N ASN A 80 20.23 -0.29 -3.58
CA ASN A 80 19.72 0.26 -2.32
C ASN A 80 18.44 1.08 -2.48
N TYR A 81 18.10 1.49 -3.68
CA TYR A 81 16.87 2.22 -3.97
C TYR A 81 15.72 1.31 -4.36
N PHE A 82 15.93 -0.01 -4.32
CA PHE A 82 14.89 -0.96 -4.68
C PHE A 82 13.63 -0.72 -3.85
N ALA A 83 12.53 -0.39 -4.54
CA ALA A 83 11.22 -0.20 -3.93
C ALA A 83 11.25 0.75 -2.72
N ALA A 84 12.17 1.72 -2.72
CA ALA A 84 12.40 2.59 -1.56
C ALA A 84 11.27 3.60 -1.33
N ALA A 85 10.31 3.74 -2.24
CA ALA A 85 9.16 4.61 -2.02
C ALA A 85 8.40 4.21 -0.75
N ALA A 86 8.24 2.90 -0.50
CA ALA A 86 7.57 2.43 0.71
C ALA A 86 8.34 2.81 1.96
N ASP A 87 9.68 2.69 1.93
CA ASP A 87 10.51 3.06 3.07
C ASP A 87 10.35 4.53 3.42
N LYS A 88 10.35 5.40 2.41
CA LYS A 88 10.19 6.84 2.62
C LYS A 88 8.81 7.19 3.17
N LEU A 89 7.77 6.58 2.64
CA LEU A 89 6.41 6.78 3.14
C LEU A 89 6.27 6.28 4.59
N SER A 90 6.87 5.13 4.87
CA SER A 90 6.87 4.57 6.22
C SER A 90 7.51 5.52 7.23
N GLN A 91 8.65 6.10 6.88
CA GLN A 91 9.33 7.05 7.75
C GLN A 91 8.53 8.33 7.94
N GLN A 92 7.95 8.82 6.85
CA GLN A 92 7.23 10.10 6.88
C GLN A 92 5.94 10.02 7.68
N TYR A 93 5.22 8.91 7.59
CA TYR A 93 3.88 8.77 8.17
C TYR A 93 3.81 7.79 9.32
N ASP A 94 4.94 7.20 9.72
CA ASP A 94 5.02 6.27 10.85
C ASP A 94 4.04 5.09 10.69
N VAL A 95 4.08 4.46 9.53
CA VAL A 95 3.30 3.26 9.22
C VAL A 95 4.23 2.16 8.72
N PRO A 96 3.86 0.87 8.88
CA PRO A 96 4.76 -0.21 8.45
C PRO A 96 4.85 -0.34 6.95
N VAL A 97 6.01 -0.82 6.48
CA VAL A 97 6.19 -1.32 5.13
C VAL A 97 5.70 -2.77 5.15
N LEU A 98 4.63 -3.04 4.41
CA LEU A 98 4.03 -4.38 4.40
C LEU A 98 4.68 -5.30 3.37
N LEU A 99 5.13 -4.73 2.26
CA LEU A 99 5.76 -5.50 1.19
C LEU A 99 6.54 -4.58 0.25
N LYS A 100 7.70 -5.06 -0.18
CA LYS A 100 8.45 -4.48 -1.30
C LYS A 100 8.58 -5.59 -2.33
N PHE A 101 8.19 -5.33 -3.57
CA PHE A 101 8.19 -6.36 -4.59
C PHE A 101 8.76 -5.85 -5.91
N GLU A 102 9.23 -6.78 -6.74
CA GLU A 102 9.82 -6.43 -8.03
C GLU A 102 8.76 -6.51 -9.12
N LEU A 103 8.65 -5.43 -9.90
CA LEU A 103 7.75 -5.35 -11.07
C LEU A 103 6.31 -5.67 -10.68
N SER A 104 5.73 -6.76 -11.23
CA SER A 104 4.35 -7.16 -10.94
C SER A 104 4.21 -8.08 -9.73
N GLY A 105 5.33 -8.37 -9.05
CA GLY A 105 5.34 -9.26 -7.91
C GLY A 105 5.21 -10.73 -8.29
N SER A 106 5.53 -11.60 -7.33
CA SER A 106 5.39 -13.05 -7.47
C SER A 106 4.19 -13.53 -6.68
N ASP A 107 3.83 -14.80 -6.86
CA ASP A 107 2.78 -15.42 -6.04
C ASP A 107 3.18 -15.43 -4.56
N SER A 108 4.47 -15.62 -4.26
CA SER A 108 4.98 -15.55 -2.90
C SER A 108 4.80 -14.15 -2.31
N ASP A 109 5.08 -13.11 -3.09
CA ASP A 109 4.85 -11.73 -2.66
C ASP A 109 3.37 -11.48 -2.34
N LEU A 110 2.50 -11.99 -3.21
CA LEU A 110 1.07 -11.85 -3.04
C LEU A 110 0.60 -12.52 -1.75
N ASP A 111 1.07 -13.75 -1.49
CA ASP A 111 0.70 -14.50 -0.28
C ASP A 111 1.18 -13.78 0.98
N LYS A 112 2.38 -13.21 0.96
CA LYS A 112 2.89 -12.43 2.10
C LYS A 112 2.01 -11.24 2.39
N LEU A 113 1.62 -10.51 1.36
CA LEU A 113 0.76 -9.34 1.57
C LEU A 113 -0.63 -9.74 2.05
N ILE A 114 -1.18 -10.82 1.51
CA ILE A 114 -2.49 -11.31 1.96
C ILE A 114 -2.48 -11.59 3.47
N GLN A 115 -1.42 -12.22 3.98
CA GLN A 115 -1.29 -12.48 5.41
C GLN A 115 -1.24 -11.18 6.21
N GLU A 116 -0.48 -10.21 5.77
CA GLU A 116 -0.39 -8.91 6.43
C GLU A 116 -1.73 -8.17 6.42
N VAL A 117 -2.43 -8.21 5.30
CA VAL A 117 -3.74 -7.57 5.16
C VAL A 117 -4.74 -8.20 6.11
N LYS A 118 -4.78 -9.53 6.19
CA LYS A 118 -5.67 -10.24 7.09
C LYS A 118 -5.38 -9.91 8.55
N PHE A 119 -4.11 -9.83 8.92
CA PHE A 119 -3.69 -9.48 10.27
C PHE A 119 -4.15 -8.07 10.63
N ILE A 120 -3.92 -7.11 9.74
CA ILE A 120 -4.30 -5.71 9.97
C ILE A 120 -5.82 -5.58 10.06
N ASP A 121 -6.55 -6.24 9.17
CA ASP A 121 -8.02 -6.19 9.17
C ASP A 121 -8.60 -6.76 10.46
N SER A 122 -8.05 -7.86 10.95
CA SER A 122 -8.45 -8.45 12.23
C SER A 122 -8.16 -7.51 13.40
N ASN A 123 -7.00 -6.87 13.39
CA ASN A 123 -6.60 -5.94 14.45
C ASN A 123 -7.48 -4.68 14.43
N GLN A 124 -7.85 -4.20 13.26
CA GLN A 124 -8.76 -3.06 13.14
C GLN A 124 -10.11 -3.38 13.81
N SER A 125 -10.66 -4.56 13.55
CA SER A 125 -11.90 -5.01 14.17
C SER A 125 -11.76 -5.12 15.68
N SER A 126 -10.66 -5.72 16.16
CA SER A 126 -10.38 -5.84 17.59
C SER A 126 -10.22 -4.47 18.24
N THR A 127 -9.53 -3.54 17.60
CA THR A 127 -9.34 -2.20 18.11
C THR A 127 -10.67 -1.47 18.25
N LYS A 128 -11.54 -1.59 17.26
CA LYS A 128 -12.89 -1.01 17.34
C LYS A 128 -13.68 -1.55 18.52
N VAL A 129 -13.66 -2.86 18.71
CA VAL A 129 -14.34 -3.50 19.84
C VAL A 129 -13.75 -3.00 21.15
N GLY A 130 -12.44 -2.94 21.25
CA GLY A 130 -11.76 -2.42 22.44
C GLY A 130 -12.12 -0.97 22.74
N SER A 131 -12.19 -0.13 21.72
CA SER A 131 -12.56 1.26 21.87
C SER A 131 -13.99 1.42 22.40
N VAL A 132 -14.90 0.59 21.93
CA VAL A 132 -16.29 0.64 22.37
C VAL A 132 -16.42 0.28 23.85
N LYS A 133 -15.56 -0.60 24.34
CA LYS A 133 -15.57 -1.01 25.74
C LYS A 133 -15.04 0.07 26.69
N GLN A 134 -14.28 0.99 26.17
CA GLN A 134 -13.74 2.06 26.96
C GLN A 134 -14.74 3.20 27.12
#